data_44d417136c4593930a2930aad453a5c9
#
_entry.id   44d417136c4593930a2930aad453a5c9
#
_cell.length_a   1.000
_cell.length_b   1.000
_cell.length_c   1.000
_cell.angle_alpha   90.00
_cell.angle_beta   90.00
_cell.angle_gamma   90.00
#
_symmetry.space_group_name_H-M   'P 1'
#
loop_
_entity.id
_entity.type
_entity.pdbx_description
1 polymer ?
#
loop_
_entity_poly.entity_id
_entity_poly.type
_entity_poly.pdbx_seq_one_letter_code
_entity_poly.pdbx_strand_id
1 'polypeptide(L)'
;MQDWTPREHYTAEDLVEIIRILRDRDTGCPWDKVQTHASIRKNFLEETCEALEAIDADDPAMMQEELGDVLMQVVFHTVIEEERGRFDMEKVCREVCEKLVFRHPNIFASSAAENAGINGWDALKNKEKGRTTLADELDTVPLTLPALMRAQKLQKRDRKSIV
;
A
#
# COMPACT_ATOMS: atom_id res chain seq x y z
N MET A 1 -8.21 -29.10 -12.50
CA MET A 1 -7.39 -29.04 -11.26
C MET A 1 -6.11 -28.33 -11.66
N GLN A 2 -5.81 -27.19 -11.07
CA GLN A 2 -4.53 -26.52 -11.36
C GLN A 2 -3.42 -27.41 -10.78
N ASP A 3 -2.36 -27.69 -11.58
CA ASP A 3 -1.18 -28.46 -11.17
C ASP A 3 -0.25 -27.64 -10.27
N TRP A 4 -0.81 -27.10 -9.17
CA TRP A 4 0.00 -26.41 -8.18
C TRP A 4 0.41 -27.36 -7.06
N THR A 5 1.70 -27.38 -6.75
CA THR A 5 2.26 -28.18 -5.66
C THR A 5 2.97 -27.29 -4.65
N PRO A 6 2.90 -27.61 -3.34
CA PRO A 6 3.66 -26.91 -2.33
C PRO A 6 5.16 -26.85 -2.68
N ARG A 7 5.80 -25.71 -2.43
CA ARG A 7 7.21 -25.45 -2.71
C ARG A 7 8.01 -25.44 -1.40
N GLU A 8 9.30 -25.63 -1.48
CA GLU A 8 10.20 -25.53 -0.32
C GLU A 8 10.46 -24.08 0.07
N HIS A 9 10.44 -23.16 -0.92
CA HIS A 9 10.61 -21.73 -0.74
C HIS A 9 9.51 -20.97 -1.47
N TYR A 10 9.04 -19.89 -0.88
CA TYR A 10 8.00 -19.03 -1.43
C TYR A 10 8.51 -17.60 -1.62
N THR A 11 8.03 -16.95 -2.67
CA THR A 11 8.27 -15.56 -3.02
C THR A 11 6.98 -14.75 -2.99
N ALA A 12 7.06 -13.44 -3.21
CA ALA A 12 5.88 -12.60 -3.34
C ALA A 12 5.04 -12.96 -4.58
N GLU A 13 5.69 -13.44 -5.64
CA GLU A 13 5.01 -13.92 -6.86
C GLU A 13 4.22 -15.19 -6.57
N ASP A 14 4.76 -16.09 -5.75
CA ASP A 14 4.04 -17.30 -5.31
C ASP A 14 2.79 -16.94 -4.51
N LEU A 15 2.86 -15.93 -3.66
CA LEU A 15 1.68 -15.45 -2.92
C LEU A 15 0.60 -14.93 -3.87
N VAL A 16 0.98 -14.19 -4.91
CA VAL A 16 0.04 -13.72 -5.94
C VAL A 16 -0.61 -14.92 -6.65
N GLU A 17 0.18 -15.93 -7.03
CA GLU A 17 -0.31 -17.15 -7.66
C GLU A 17 -1.29 -17.91 -6.74
N ILE A 18 -0.95 -18.07 -5.46
CA ILE A 18 -1.80 -18.74 -4.48
C ILE A 18 -3.15 -18.02 -4.33
N ILE A 19 -3.17 -16.69 -4.23
CA ILE A 19 -4.41 -15.93 -4.13
C ILE A 19 -5.24 -16.05 -5.41
N ARG A 20 -4.63 -16.06 -6.61
CA ARG A 20 -5.34 -16.34 -7.86
C ARG A 20 -6.00 -17.71 -7.86
N ILE A 21 -5.28 -18.74 -7.37
CA ILE A 21 -5.81 -20.11 -7.25
C ILE A 21 -6.98 -20.15 -6.27
N LEU A 22 -6.83 -19.54 -5.09
CA LEU A 22 -7.88 -19.50 -4.08
C LEU A 22 -9.13 -18.76 -4.58
N ARG A 23 -8.98 -17.79 -5.46
CA ARG A 23 -10.07 -17.00 -6.04
C ARG A 23 -10.60 -17.54 -7.37
N ASP A 24 -10.05 -18.63 -7.90
CA ASP A 24 -10.57 -19.23 -9.14
C ASP A 24 -12.08 -19.51 -9.04
N ARG A 25 -12.83 -19.13 -10.06
CA ARG A 25 -14.31 -19.18 -10.05
C ARG A 25 -14.85 -20.59 -9.93
N ASP A 26 -14.19 -21.53 -10.56
CA ASP A 26 -14.68 -22.91 -10.67
C ASP A 26 -14.10 -23.80 -9.56
N THR A 27 -12.78 -23.74 -9.35
CA THR A 27 -12.02 -24.66 -8.49
C THR A 27 -11.50 -24.03 -7.21
N GLY A 28 -11.63 -22.72 -7.04
CA GLY A 28 -11.10 -21.99 -5.90
C GLY A 28 -11.87 -22.20 -4.58
N CYS A 29 -11.32 -21.66 -3.52
CA CYS A 29 -11.91 -21.71 -2.19
C CYS A 29 -13.32 -21.05 -2.18
N PRO A 30 -14.34 -21.72 -1.62
CA PRO A 30 -15.69 -21.16 -1.57
C PRO A 30 -15.81 -19.82 -0.85
N TRP A 31 -14.92 -19.56 0.11
CA TRP A 31 -14.88 -18.29 0.83
C TRP A 31 -14.12 -17.22 0.06
N ASP A 32 -12.91 -17.51 -0.43
CA ASP A 32 -12.05 -16.52 -1.08
C ASP A 32 -12.63 -15.99 -2.40
N LYS A 33 -13.20 -16.87 -3.23
CA LYS A 33 -13.68 -16.50 -4.57
C LYS A 33 -14.90 -15.56 -4.58
N VAL A 34 -15.63 -15.44 -3.46
CA VAL A 34 -16.78 -14.55 -3.36
C VAL A 34 -16.45 -13.20 -2.69
N GLN A 35 -15.23 -13.05 -2.19
CA GLN A 35 -14.85 -11.81 -1.50
C GLN A 35 -14.78 -10.63 -2.46
N THR A 36 -15.13 -9.47 -1.92
CA THR A 36 -15.06 -8.17 -2.59
C THR A 36 -14.21 -7.21 -1.75
N HIS A 37 -13.81 -6.07 -2.32
CA HIS A 37 -13.13 -5.02 -1.54
C HIS A 37 -13.89 -4.62 -0.29
N ALA A 38 -15.21 -4.57 -0.36
CA ALA A 38 -16.05 -4.17 0.78
C ALA A 38 -16.08 -5.24 1.86
N SER A 39 -16.15 -6.53 1.49
CA SER A 39 -16.24 -7.62 2.46
C SER A 39 -14.96 -7.84 3.27
N ILE A 40 -13.78 -7.66 2.63
CA ILE A 40 -12.47 -7.83 3.30
C ILE A 40 -11.83 -6.51 3.77
N ARG A 41 -12.53 -5.37 3.61
CA ARG A 41 -12.02 -4.07 4.06
C ARG A 41 -11.73 -4.04 5.56
N LYS A 42 -12.55 -4.74 6.36
CA LYS A 42 -12.37 -4.82 7.81
C LYS A 42 -11.10 -5.61 8.15
N ASN A 43 -10.88 -6.75 7.50
CA ASN A 43 -9.68 -7.55 7.69
C ASN A 43 -8.42 -6.74 7.40
N PHE A 44 -8.38 -5.97 6.30
CA PHE A 44 -7.22 -5.11 6.00
C PHE A 44 -6.92 -4.09 7.12
N LEU A 45 -7.94 -3.58 7.81
CA LEU A 45 -7.74 -2.71 8.97
C LEU A 45 -7.26 -3.50 10.20
N GLU A 46 -7.79 -4.69 10.44
CA GLU A 46 -7.40 -5.57 11.55
C GLU A 46 -5.93 -5.95 11.43
N GLU A 47 -5.49 -6.54 10.32
CA GLU A 47 -4.08 -6.90 10.08
C GLU A 47 -3.14 -5.69 10.20
N THR A 48 -3.59 -4.50 9.75
CA THR A 48 -2.79 -3.28 9.91
C THR A 48 -2.65 -2.89 11.39
N CYS A 49 -3.68 -3.06 12.22
CA CYS A 49 -3.60 -2.78 13.65
C CYS A 49 -2.72 -3.80 14.38
N GLU A 50 -2.81 -5.08 14.03
CA GLU A 50 -1.98 -6.15 14.59
C GLU A 50 -0.51 -5.95 14.25
N ALA A 51 -0.20 -5.55 13.01
CA ALA A 51 1.16 -5.14 12.62
C ALA A 51 1.67 -3.93 13.43
N LEU A 52 0.81 -2.97 13.78
CA LEU A 52 1.20 -1.85 14.65
C LEU A 52 1.46 -2.31 16.08
N GLU A 53 0.68 -3.24 16.62
CA GLU A 53 0.93 -3.81 17.95
C GLU A 53 2.25 -4.58 17.99
N ALA A 54 2.57 -5.34 16.94
CA ALA A 54 3.85 -6.04 16.81
C ALA A 54 5.05 -5.08 16.78
N ILE A 55 4.91 -3.94 16.08
CA ILE A 55 5.91 -2.86 16.05
C ILE A 55 6.07 -2.24 17.44
N ASP A 56 4.97 -1.93 18.13
CA ASP A 56 5.01 -1.31 19.46
C ASP A 56 5.58 -2.26 20.53
N ALA A 57 5.38 -3.58 20.36
CA ALA A 57 5.94 -4.61 21.23
C ALA A 57 7.42 -4.91 20.94
N ASP A 58 7.98 -4.41 19.84
CA ASP A 58 9.32 -4.75 19.33
C ASP A 58 9.53 -6.27 19.23
N ASP A 59 8.47 -7.00 18.80
CA ASP A 59 8.47 -8.46 18.62
C ASP A 59 8.69 -8.83 17.14
N PRO A 60 9.93 -9.28 16.78
CA PRO A 60 10.23 -9.61 15.39
C PRO A 60 9.43 -10.79 14.82
N ALA A 61 9.05 -11.76 15.67
CA ALA A 61 8.30 -12.93 15.20
C ALA A 61 6.85 -12.56 14.89
N MET A 62 6.20 -11.84 15.79
CA MET A 62 4.88 -11.28 15.57
C MET A 62 4.88 -10.31 14.37
N MET A 63 5.89 -9.43 14.28
CA MET A 63 6.00 -8.49 13.15
C MET A 63 6.14 -9.21 11.80
N GLN A 64 6.89 -10.32 11.74
CA GLN A 64 7.01 -11.12 10.51
C GLN A 64 5.67 -11.70 10.09
N GLU A 65 4.88 -12.23 11.02
CA GLU A 65 3.55 -12.78 10.80
C GLU A 65 2.61 -11.69 10.27
N GLU A 66 2.44 -10.62 11.02
CA GLU A 66 1.47 -9.55 10.70
C GLU A 66 1.80 -8.78 9.42
N LEU A 67 3.09 -8.57 9.12
CA LEU A 67 3.50 -8.01 7.82
C LEU A 67 3.17 -8.95 6.67
N GLY A 68 3.20 -10.26 6.89
CA GLY A 68 2.74 -11.27 5.94
C GLY A 68 1.25 -11.13 5.65
N ASP A 69 0.43 -10.95 6.69
CA ASP A 69 -1.02 -10.82 6.57
C ASP A 69 -1.42 -9.48 5.94
N VAL A 70 -0.75 -8.38 6.28
CA VAL A 70 -0.92 -7.10 5.55
C VAL A 70 -0.55 -7.26 4.07
N LEU A 71 0.55 -7.95 3.74
CA LEU A 71 0.93 -8.21 2.35
C LEU A 71 -0.11 -9.07 1.64
N MET A 72 -0.65 -10.10 2.29
CA MET A 72 -1.75 -10.91 1.78
C MET A 72 -2.97 -10.07 1.44
N GLN A 73 -3.37 -9.13 2.29
CA GLN A 73 -4.48 -8.21 2.02
C GLN A 73 -4.21 -7.34 0.79
N VAL A 74 -2.98 -6.81 0.64
CA VAL A 74 -2.59 -6.04 -0.56
C VAL A 74 -2.74 -6.89 -1.81
N VAL A 75 -2.21 -8.11 -1.80
CA VAL A 75 -2.29 -9.05 -2.94
C VAL A 75 -3.75 -9.40 -3.23
N PHE A 76 -4.54 -9.69 -2.21
CA PHE A 76 -5.95 -10.06 -2.36
C PHE A 76 -6.75 -8.95 -3.07
N HIS A 77 -6.61 -7.71 -2.61
CA HIS A 77 -7.23 -6.56 -3.26
C HIS A 77 -6.75 -6.36 -4.69
N THR A 78 -5.48 -6.63 -4.96
CA THR A 78 -4.89 -6.51 -6.29
C THR A 78 -5.46 -7.56 -7.24
N VAL A 79 -5.57 -8.82 -6.81
CA VAL A 79 -6.15 -9.90 -7.62
C VAL A 79 -7.63 -9.63 -7.95
N ILE A 80 -8.41 -9.05 -7.02
CA ILE A 80 -9.79 -8.60 -7.34
C ILE A 80 -9.81 -7.59 -8.49
N GLU A 81 -8.84 -6.67 -8.56
CA GLU A 81 -8.77 -5.68 -9.63
C GLU A 81 -8.23 -6.27 -10.94
N GLU A 82 -7.33 -7.24 -10.86
CA GLU A 82 -6.86 -8.01 -11.99
C GLU A 82 -8.01 -8.80 -12.66
N GLU A 83 -8.86 -9.46 -11.88
CA GLU A 83 -10.08 -10.14 -12.36
C GLU A 83 -11.04 -9.20 -13.10
N ARG A 84 -10.98 -7.90 -12.77
CA ARG A 84 -11.79 -6.83 -13.41
C ARG A 84 -11.08 -6.19 -14.59
N GLY A 85 -9.85 -6.61 -14.90
CA GLY A 85 -9.04 -6.07 -16.00
C GLY A 85 -8.59 -4.62 -15.79
N ARG A 86 -8.47 -4.15 -14.52
CA ARG A 86 -8.11 -2.76 -14.22
C ARG A 86 -6.63 -2.57 -13.94
N PHE A 87 -6.06 -3.36 -13.05
CA PHE A 87 -4.61 -3.39 -12.77
C PHE A 87 -4.22 -4.70 -12.09
N ASP A 88 -2.92 -4.98 -12.08
CA ASP A 88 -2.28 -6.16 -11.49
C ASP A 88 -1.18 -5.78 -10.49
N MET A 89 -0.50 -6.77 -9.93
CA MET A 89 0.58 -6.55 -8.95
C MET A 89 1.79 -5.86 -9.57
N GLU A 90 2.10 -6.12 -10.85
CA GLU A 90 3.19 -5.42 -11.55
C GLU A 90 2.93 -3.92 -11.57
N LYS A 91 1.71 -3.51 -11.91
CA LYS A 91 1.34 -2.09 -11.95
C LYS A 91 1.39 -1.43 -10.58
N VAL A 92 0.93 -2.13 -9.51
CA VAL A 92 1.03 -1.62 -8.13
C VAL A 92 2.48 -1.40 -7.73
N CYS A 93 3.36 -2.38 -7.98
CA CYS A 93 4.78 -2.27 -7.69
C CYS A 93 5.46 -1.17 -8.51
N ARG A 94 5.18 -1.11 -9.81
CA ARG A 94 5.74 -0.11 -10.71
C ARG A 94 5.41 1.31 -10.26
N GLU A 95 4.14 1.60 -9.99
CA GLU A 95 3.72 2.94 -9.58
C GLU A 95 4.34 3.39 -8.24
N VAL A 96 4.52 2.47 -7.28
CA VAL A 96 5.18 2.82 -6.02
C VAL A 96 6.69 3.01 -6.21
N CYS A 97 7.35 2.18 -7.04
CA CYS A 97 8.77 2.29 -7.34
C CYS A 97 9.08 3.60 -8.09
N GLU A 98 8.34 3.90 -9.15
CA GLU A 98 8.48 5.15 -9.91
C GLU A 98 8.32 6.37 -9.01
N LYS A 99 7.32 6.36 -8.13
CA LYS A 99 7.10 7.39 -7.13
C LYS A 99 8.28 7.54 -6.16
N LEU A 100 8.85 6.44 -5.67
CA LEU A 100 10.01 6.46 -4.76
C LEU A 100 11.25 7.00 -5.48
N VAL A 101 11.53 6.52 -6.69
CA VAL A 101 12.65 7.00 -7.50
C VAL A 101 12.51 8.50 -7.78
N PHE A 102 11.34 8.94 -8.23
CA PHE A 102 11.07 10.36 -8.51
C PHE A 102 11.25 11.27 -7.29
N ARG A 103 10.86 10.81 -6.11
CA ARG A 103 10.91 11.61 -4.87
C ARG A 103 12.26 11.56 -4.16
N HIS A 104 13.21 10.74 -4.63
CA HIS A 104 14.58 10.67 -4.08
C HIS A 104 15.63 10.93 -5.16
N PRO A 105 15.60 12.11 -5.81
CA PRO A 105 16.54 12.42 -6.88
C PRO A 105 18.00 12.42 -6.41
N ASN A 106 18.24 12.74 -5.15
CA ASN A 106 19.56 12.70 -4.53
C ASN A 106 20.15 11.28 -4.41
N ILE A 107 19.34 10.24 -4.56
CA ILE A 107 19.79 8.84 -4.50
C ILE A 107 19.83 8.23 -5.91
N PHE A 108 18.81 8.52 -6.73
CA PHE A 108 18.59 7.82 -8.00
C PHE A 108 18.96 8.62 -9.25
N ALA A 109 19.16 9.97 -9.14
CA ALA A 109 19.59 10.78 -10.28
C ALA A 109 21.12 10.90 -10.32
N SER A 110 21.71 10.71 -11.50
CA SER A 110 23.15 10.95 -11.71
C SER A 110 23.46 12.45 -11.62
N SER A 111 24.22 12.83 -10.59
CA SER A 111 25.09 14.03 -10.47
C SER A 111 24.53 15.46 -10.54
N ALA A 112 23.24 15.74 -10.66
CA ALA A 112 22.78 17.13 -10.81
C ALA A 112 21.64 17.59 -9.88
N ALA A 113 21.14 16.74 -9.01
CA ALA A 113 20.06 17.10 -8.07
C ALA A 113 20.60 17.30 -6.66
N GLU A 114 21.57 18.18 -6.50
CA GLU A 114 21.97 18.69 -5.19
C GLU A 114 20.79 19.47 -4.58
N ASN A 115 20.42 19.08 -3.33
CA ASN A 115 19.52 19.82 -2.44
C ASN A 115 17.99 19.60 -2.52
N ALA A 116 17.49 18.43 -2.85
CA ALA A 116 16.16 18.06 -2.38
C ALA A 116 16.25 17.54 -0.93
N GLY A 117 16.50 18.43 0.03
CA GLY A 117 16.40 18.10 1.46
C GLY A 117 14.97 17.66 1.82
N ILE A 118 14.77 17.21 3.08
CA ILE A 118 13.46 16.78 3.61
C ILE A 118 12.32 17.76 3.29
N ASN A 119 12.62 19.05 3.16
CA ASN A 119 11.68 20.08 2.73
C ASN A 119 11.28 20.00 1.24
N GLY A 120 12.04 19.31 0.40
CA GLY A 120 11.70 19.08 -1.02
C GLY A 120 10.69 17.96 -1.26
N TRP A 121 10.51 17.04 -0.31
CA TRP A 121 9.61 15.89 -0.47
C TRP A 121 8.14 16.27 -0.70
N ASP A 122 7.61 17.19 0.13
CA ASP A 122 6.22 17.63 -0.01
C ASP A 122 6.04 18.45 -1.31
N ALA A 123 7.03 19.25 -1.69
CA ALA A 123 7.01 20.00 -2.96
C ALA A 123 7.02 19.04 -4.17
N LEU A 124 7.87 18.01 -4.17
CA LEU A 124 7.91 16.98 -5.21
C LEU A 124 6.60 16.21 -5.30
N LYS A 125 6.02 15.86 -4.14
CA LYS A 125 4.73 15.17 -4.05
C LYS A 125 3.58 16.02 -4.60
N ASN A 126 3.57 17.31 -4.31
CA ASN A 126 2.55 18.23 -4.81
C ASN A 126 2.70 18.43 -6.32
N LYS A 127 3.93 18.56 -6.80
CA LYS A 127 4.25 18.65 -8.23
C LYS A 127 3.79 17.41 -8.99
N GLU A 128 4.12 16.21 -8.49
CA GLU A 128 3.69 14.92 -9.07
C GLU A 128 2.15 14.82 -9.18
N LYS A 129 1.44 15.33 -8.19
CA LYS A 129 -0.03 15.25 -8.12
C LYS A 129 -0.74 16.48 -8.67
N GLY A 130 -0.02 17.46 -9.23
CA GLY A 130 -0.60 18.70 -9.77
C GLY A 130 -1.32 19.55 -8.74
N ARG A 131 -0.92 19.48 -7.46
CA ARG A 131 -1.53 20.25 -6.37
C ARG A 131 -0.91 21.63 -6.29
N THR A 132 -1.73 22.65 -6.35
CA THR A 132 -1.29 24.05 -6.37
C THR A 132 -1.82 24.88 -5.23
N THR A 133 -2.84 24.39 -4.51
CA THR A 133 -3.49 25.10 -3.41
C THR A 133 -3.47 24.32 -2.11
N LEU A 134 -3.60 25.02 -0.99
CA LEU A 134 -3.80 24.40 0.33
C LEU A 134 -5.06 23.54 0.37
N ALA A 135 -6.12 23.96 -0.29
CA ALA A 135 -7.35 23.17 -0.39
C ALA A 135 -7.09 21.81 -1.03
N ASP A 136 -6.34 21.77 -2.15
CA ASP A 136 -5.94 20.51 -2.79
C ASP A 136 -5.18 19.58 -1.83
N GLU A 137 -4.32 20.16 -0.98
CA GLU A 137 -3.57 19.38 0.01
C GLU A 137 -4.46 18.85 1.15
N LEU A 138 -5.37 19.67 1.66
CA LEU A 138 -6.28 19.29 2.75
C LEU A 138 -7.26 18.20 2.29
N ASP A 139 -7.78 18.31 1.07
CA ASP A 139 -8.71 17.33 0.49
C ASP A 139 -8.10 15.93 0.30
N THR A 140 -6.76 15.83 0.31
CA THR A 140 -6.11 14.52 0.25
C THR A 140 -6.06 13.78 1.59
N VAL A 141 -6.52 14.37 2.68
CA VAL A 141 -6.54 13.72 3.99
C VAL A 141 -7.72 12.75 4.05
N PRO A 142 -7.47 11.41 4.11
CA PRO A 142 -8.56 10.45 4.06
C PRO A 142 -9.60 10.67 5.15
N LEU A 143 -10.87 10.57 4.77
CA LEU A 143 -11.99 10.68 5.71
C LEU A 143 -12.08 9.48 6.66
N THR A 144 -11.48 8.37 6.27
CA THR A 144 -11.47 7.10 7.02
C THR A 144 -10.40 7.03 8.11
N LEU A 145 -9.50 8.03 8.19
CA LEU A 145 -8.53 8.08 9.29
C LEU A 145 -9.24 8.24 10.63
N PRO A 146 -8.70 7.63 11.71
CA PRO A 146 -9.15 7.94 13.07
C PRO A 146 -9.17 9.45 13.32
N ALA A 147 -10.18 9.94 14.04
CA ALA A 147 -10.46 11.38 14.15
C ALA A 147 -9.25 12.20 14.61
N LEU A 148 -8.51 11.70 15.63
CA LEU A 148 -7.31 12.40 16.14
C LEU A 148 -6.18 12.43 15.10
N MET A 149 -5.92 11.33 14.42
CA MET A 149 -4.90 11.27 13.36
C MET A 149 -5.27 12.20 12.19
N ARG A 150 -6.56 12.25 11.84
CA ARG A 150 -7.06 13.14 10.80
C ARG A 150 -6.86 14.60 11.21
N ALA A 151 -7.22 14.96 12.44
CA ALA A 151 -7.04 16.31 12.97
C ALA A 151 -5.56 16.75 12.96
N GLN A 152 -4.66 15.89 13.47
CA GLN A 152 -3.22 16.17 13.44
C GLN A 152 -2.69 16.37 12.02
N LYS A 153 -3.14 15.54 11.07
CA LYS A 153 -2.69 15.60 9.68
C LYS A 153 -3.18 16.88 8.99
N LEU A 154 -4.40 17.33 9.26
CA LEU A 154 -4.95 18.58 8.78
C LEU A 154 -4.17 19.77 9.36
N GLN A 155 -3.98 19.83 10.68
CA GLN A 155 -3.22 20.89 11.35
C GLN A 155 -1.77 20.98 10.86
N LYS A 156 -1.11 19.83 10.65
CA LYS A 156 0.27 19.80 10.13
C LYS A 156 0.36 20.41 8.74
N ARG A 157 -0.64 20.24 7.90
CA ARG A 157 -0.67 20.83 6.55
C ARG A 157 -0.99 22.32 6.58
N ASP A 158 -1.97 22.71 7.39
CA ASP A 158 -2.35 24.11 7.58
C ASP A 158 -1.16 24.96 8.09
N ARG A 159 -0.43 24.48 9.10
CA ARG A 159 0.76 25.18 9.62
C ARG A 159 1.87 25.39 8.58
N LYS A 160 2.03 24.48 7.60
CA LYS A 160 3.02 24.63 6.53
C LYS A 160 2.66 25.72 5.52
N SER A 161 1.40 26.14 5.46
CA SER A 161 0.94 27.21 4.58
C SER A 161 1.15 28.59 5.15
N ILE A 162 1.49 28.72 6.44
CA ILE A 162 1.64 30.01 7.15
C ILE A 162 3.12 30.46 7.19
N VAL A 163 4.04 29.62 6.73
CA VAL A 163 5.48 29.89 6.60
C VAL A 163 5.85 30.05 5.13
#